data_0d315c682072a4ca06ac9da70a457a3e
#
_entry.id   0d315c682072a4ca06ac9da70a457a3e
#
_cell.length_a   1.000
_cell.length_b   1.000
_cell.length_c   1.000
_cell.angle_alpha   90.00
_cell.angle_beta   90.00
_cell.angle_gamma   90.00
#
_symmetry.space_group_name_H-M   'P 1'
#
loop_
_entity.id
_entity.type
_entity.pdbx_description
1 polymer ?
#
loop_
_entity_poly.entity_id
_entity_poly.type
_entity_poly.pdbx_seq_one_letter_code
_entity_poly.pdbx_strand_id
1 'polypeptide(L)'
;MFVNDNQGQLRRMIGAENIRDWRNHDVVDPDGHKIGQLEAIYVDTGTDEPAFASVRVGMLGRHRLTFVPLDRATVAPGSVRVAYARGQVKDAPSIGTDGELAATDEPALFAHYGIPYQQGSSGERRLARR
;
A
#
# COMPACT_ATOMS: atom_id res chain seq x y z
N MET A 1 14.68 15.96 -18.53
CA MET A 1 15.29 14.68 -18.22
C MET A 1 14.47 13.89 -17.21
N PHE A 2 14.39 12.64 -17.39
CA PHE A 2 13.57 11.82 -16.51
C PHE A 2 14.42 11.10 -15.52
N VAL A 3 14.12 11.31 -14.27
CA VAL A 3 14.68 10.49 -13.22
C VAL A 3 13.86 9.21 -13.23
N ASN A 4 14.54 8.11 -13.34
CA ASN A 4 13.88 6.82 -13.27
C ASN A 4 13.61 6.48 -11.81
N ASP A 5 12.69 7.23 -11.24
CA ASP A 5 12.34 7.20 -9.82
C ASP A 5 10.87 6.87 -9.71
N ASN A 6 10.56 5.61 -9.44
CA ASN A 6 9.19 5.15 -9.34
C ASN A 6 8.43 5.85 -8.22
N GLN A 7 9.12 6.21 -7.13
CA GLN A 7 8.46 6.90 -6.03
C GLN A 7 8.05 8.31 -6.43
N GLY A 8 8.94 9.05 -7.07
CA GLY A 8 8.62 10.39 -7.54
C GLY A 8 7.54 10.39 -8.60
N GLN A 9 7.58 9.41 -9.48
CA GLN A 9 6.58 9.28 -10.54
C GLN A 9 5.22 8.93 -9.95
N LEU A 10 5.18 7.99 -9.01
CA LEU A 10 3.93 7.61 -8.35
C LEU A 10 3.35 8.79 -7.59
N ARG A 11 4.18 9.54 -6.89
CA ARG A 11 3.73 10.70 -6.12
C ARG A 11 3.10 11.76 -7.01
N ARG A 12 3.66 11.99 -8.21
CA ARG A 12 3.09 12.95 -9.15
C ARG A 12 1.77 12.48 -9.73
N MET A 13 1.62 11.16 -9.91
CA MET A 13 0.41 10.58 -10.47
C MET A 13 -0.69 10.44 -9.43
N ILE A 14 -0.31 10.23 -8.16
CA ILE A 14 -1.26 10.13 -7.07
C ILE A 14 -1.25 11.47 -6.32
N GLY A 15 -1.87 12.48 -6.90
CA GLY A 15 -2.10 13.72 -6.19
C GLY A 15 -3.19 13.56 -5.14
N ALA A 16 -3.26 14.48 -4.19
CA ALA A 16 -4.26 14.40 -3.11
C ALA A 16 -5.68 14.28 -3.65
N GLU A 17 -5.96 14.96 -4.73
CA GLU A 17 -7.27 14.93 -5.37
C GLU A 17 -7.52 13.62 -6.13
N ASN A 18 -6.47 12.86 -6.45
CA ASN A 18 -6.58 11.66 -7.26
C ASN A 18 -6.61 10.37 -6.42
N ILE A 19 -6.19 10.43 -5.15
CA ILE A 19 -6.10 9.23 -4.32
C ILE A 19 -7.44 8.53 -4.21
N ARG A 20 -8.52 9.29 -4.11
CA ARG A 20 -9.86 8.71 -4.01
C ARG A 20 -10.29 8.01 -5.28
N ASP A 21 -9.81 8.47 -6.43
CA ASP A 21 -10.16 7.88 -7.72
C ASP A 21 -9.50 6.52 -7.92
N TRP A 22 -8.51 6.19 -7.10
CA TRP A 22 -7.79 4.92 -7.20
C TRP A 22 -8.48 3.82 -6.42
N ARG A 23 -9.43 4.19 -5.59
CA ARG A 23 -10.19 3.21 -4.84
C ARG A 23 -10.87 2.24 -5.79
N ASN A 24 -10.80 0.95 -5.46
CA ASN A 24 -11.35 -0.14 -6.25
C ASN A 24 -10.59 -0.47 -7.54
N HIS A 25 -9.48 0.23 -7.82
CA HIS A 25 -8.61 -0.20 -8.91
C HIS A 25 -7.98 -1.54 -8.58
N ASP A 26 -7.72 -2.35 -9.60
CA ASP A 26 -7.06 -3.63 -9.40
C ASP A 26 -5.62 -3.42 -8.95
N VAL A 27 -5.19 -4.23 -7.98
CA VAL A 27 -3.78 -4.32 -7.57
C VAL A 27 -3.27 -5.64 -8.12
N VAL A 28 -2.20 -5.57 -8.91
CA VAL A 28 -1.63 -6.74 -9.56
C VAL A 28 -0.15 -6.90 -9.17
N ASP A 29 0.33 -8.15 -9.25
CA ASP A 29 1.71 -8.46 -8.95
C ASP A 29 2.60 -8.22 -10.18
N PRO A 30 3.94 -8.44 -10.09
CA PRO A 30 4.81 -8.20 -11.23
C PRO A 30 4.47 -9.01 -12.47
N ASP A 31 3.81 -10.14 -12.31
CA ASP A 31 3.41 -10.99 -13.44
C ASP A 31 2.03 -10.64 -13.98
N GLY A 32 1.37 -9.65 -13.39
CA GLY A 32 0.04 -9.23 -13.81
C GLY A 32 -1.09 -9.99 -13.14
N HIS A 33 -0.81 -10.85 -12.15
CA HIS A 33 -1.85 -11.58 -11.44
C HIS A 33 -2.54 -10.65 -10.45
N LYS A 34 -3.87 -10.65 -10.46
CA LYS A 34 -4.64 -9.80 -9.56
C LYS A 34 -4.49 -10.28 -8.12
N ILE A 35 -4.14 -9.35 -7.23
CA ILE A 35 -4.07 -9.59 -5.80
C ILE A 35 -5.41 -9.26 -5.15
N GLY A 36 -5.98 -8.13 -5.50
CA GLY A 36 -7.22 -7.65 -4.95
C GLY A 36 -7.54 -6.27 -5.48
N GLN A 37 -8.32 -5.51 -4.73
CA GLN A 37 -8.70 -4.14 -5.11
C GLN A 37 -8.16 -3.16 -4.09
N LEU A 38 -7.68 -2.03 -4.58
CA LEU A 38 -7.13 -0.99 -3.71
C LEU A 38 -8.24 -0.39 -2.86
N GLU A 39 -8.04 -0.37 -1.55
CA GLU A 39 -8.99 0.22 -0.62
C GLU A 39 -8.58 1.64 -0.23
N ALA A 40 -7.32 1.83 0.13
CA ALA A 40 -6.81 3.13 0.57
C ALA A 40 -5.30 3.23 0.38
N ILE A 41 -4.81 4.44 0.34
CA ILE A 41 -3.39 4.74 0.34
C ILE A 41 -3.00 5.17 1.74
N TYR A 42 -1.88 4.63 2.24
CA TYR A 42 -1.29 5.05 3.50
C TYR A 42 -0.03 5.83 3.20
N VAL A 43 0.08 7.01 3.79
CA VAL A 43 1.24 7.88 3.61
C VAL A 43 2.18 7.74 4.80
N ASP A 44 3.47 7.97 4.55
CA ASP A 44 4.47 8.07 5.61
C ASP A 44 4.27 9.40 6.33
N THR A 45 4.08 9.36 7.65
CA THR A 45 3.80 10.58 8.41
C THR A 45 5.01 11.49 8.50
N GLY A 46 6.22 10.97 8.26
CA GLY A 46 7.44 11.80 8.27
C GLY A 46 7.65 12.56 6.98
N THR A 47 7.17 12.05 5.85
CA THR A 47 7.41 12.64 4.53
C THR A 47 6.12 13.05 3.82
N ASP A 48 4.98 12.57 4.31
CA ASP A 48 3.67 12.76 3.68
C ASP A 48 3.59 12.15 2.28
N GLU A 49 4.43 11.17 1.99
CA GLU A 49 4.47 10.50 0.70
C GLU A 49 3.75 9.16 0.77
N PRO A 50 3.10 8.74 -0.34
CA PRO A 50 2.49 7.41 -0.39
C PRO A 50 3.52 6.33 -0.10
N ALA A 51 3.20 5.43 0.82
CA ALA A 51 4.14 4.42 1.26
C ALA A 51 3.57 3.01 1.13
N PHE A 52 2.30 2.82 1.47
CA PHE A 52 1.63 1.53 1.39
C PHE A 52 0.23 1.69 0.82
N ALA A 53 -0.28 0.63 0.23
CA ALA A 53 -1.69 0.54 -0.14
C ALA A 53 -2.34 -0.55 0.71
N SER A 54 -3.57 -0.31 1.15
CA SER A 54 -4.38 -1.40 1.69
C SER A 54 -5.15 -2.02 0.53
N VAL A 55 -5.19 -3.34 0.50
CA VAL A 55 -5.75 -4.11 -0.60
C VAL A 55 -6.81 -5.04 -0.04
N ARG A 56 -8.02 -4.96 -0.58
CA ARG A 56 -9.09 -5.85 -0.19
C ARG A 56 -8.89 -7.19 -0.88
N VAL A 57 -8.69 -8.23 -0.10
CA VAL A 57 -8.50 -9.59 -0.59
C VAL A 57 -9.54 -10.50 0.03
N GLY A 58 -9.70 -11.69 -0.54
CA GLY A 58 -10.61 -12.68 -0.02
C GLY A 58 -11.74 -12.99 -0.99
N MET A 59 -12.58 -13.92 -0.59
CA MET A 59 -13.71 -14.37 -1.38
C MET A 59 -15.00 -13.82 -0.80
N LEU A 60 -16.10 -14.04 -1.50
CA LEU A 60 -17.42 -13.54 -1.12
C LEU A 60 -17.70 -13.76 0.37
N GLY A 61 -18.03 -12.67 1.05
CA GLY A 61 -18.40 -12.71 2.45
C GLY A 61 -17.25 -12.82 3.43
N ARG A 62 -15.99 -12.91 2.95
CA ARG A 62 -14.82 -13.09 3.80
C ARG A 62 -13.68 -12.20 3.33
N HIS A 63 -13.93 -10.90 3.25
CA HIS A 63 -12.92 -9.96 2.84
C HIS A 63 -12.09 -9.48 4.03
N ARG A 64 -10.82 -9.20 3.76
CA ARG A 64 -9.92 -8.55 4.70
C ARG A 64 -9.04 -7.58 3.96
N LEU A 65 -8.38 -6.70 4.70
CA LEU A 65 -7.43 -5.76 4.13
C LEU A 65 -6.02 -6.25 4.45
N THR A 66 -5.22 -6.43 3.43
CA THR A 66 -3.79 -6.64 3.56
C THR A 66 -3.07 -5.38 3.07
N PHE A 67 -1.76 -5.31 3.25
CA PHE A 67 -1.01 -4.10 2.95
C PHE A 67 0.18 -4.45 2.08
N VAL A 68 0.48 -3.56 1.11
CA VAL A 68 1.61 -3.77 0.22
C VAL A 68 2.38 -2.46 0.06
N PRO A 69 3.73 -2.50 0.13
CA PRO A 69 4.52 -1.29 -0.11
C PRO A 69 4.35 -0.80 -1.54
N LEU A 70 4.41 0.51 -1.70
CA LEU A 70 4.28 1.15 -3.01
C LEU A 70 5.64 1.46 -3.64
N ASP A 71 6.75 1.12 -2.99
CA ASP A 71 8.05 1.29 -3.61
C ASP A 71 8.10 0.47 -4.90
N ARG A 72 8.61 1.06 -5.94
CA ARG A 72 8.72 0.48 -7.29
C ARG A 72 7.37 0.10 -7.90
N ALA A 73 6.27 0.61 -7.37
CA ALA A 73 4.97 0.39 -7.97
C ALA A 73 4.83 1.23 -9.24
N THR A 74 4.09 0.70 -10.20
CA THR A 74 3.76 1.42 -11.41
C THR A 74 2.24 1.48 -11.57
N VAL A 75 1.79 2.48 -12.31
CA VAL A 75 0.38 2.79 -12.41
C VAL A 75 -0.05 2.73 -13.85
N ALA A 76 -1.19 2.10 -14.09
CA ALA A 76 -1.84 2.06 -15.41
C ALA A 76 -3.31 2.41 -15.23
N PRO A 77 -4.03 2.74 -16.30
CA PRO A 77 -5.46 2.98 -16.16
C PRO A 77 -6.15 1.78 -15.53
N GLY A 78 -6.82 2.01 -14.41
CA GLY A 78 -7.59 0.98 -13.72
C GLY A 78 -6.80 -0.01 -12.89
N SER A 79 -5.47 0.09 -12.83
CA SER A 79 -4.68 -0.87 -12.06
C SER A 79 -3.41 -0.27 -11.50
N VAL A 80 -2.92 -0.88 -10.43
CA VAL A 80 -1.64 -0.57 -9.81
C VAL A 80 -0.83 -1.87 -9.77
N ARG A 81 0.34 -1.87 -10.38
CA ARG A 81 1.25 -3.02 -10.35
C ARG A 81 2.26 -2.80 -9.25
N VAL A 82 2.28 -3.70 -8.27
CA VAL A 82 3.20 -3.62 -7.15
C VAL A 82 4.41 -4.51 -7.41
N ALA A 83 5.48 -4.27 -6.64
CA ALA A 83 6.74 -4.98 -6.85
C ALA A 83 6.81 -6.33 -6.14
N TYR A 84 5.78 -6.71 -5.41
CA TYR A 84 5.78 -7.87 -4.54
C TYR A 84 4.84 -8.95 -5.07
N ALA A 85 5.22 -10.21 -4.88
CA ALA A 85 4.44 -11.34 -5.37
C ALA A 85 3.10 -11.45 -4.64
N ARG A 86 2.10 -11.95 -5.36
CA ARG A 86 0.75 -12.09 -4.81
C ARG A 86 0.72 -12.88 -3.49
N GLY A 87 1.47 -13.99 -3.42
CA GLY A 87 1.51 -14.80 -2.21
C GLY A 87 2.07 -14.03 -1.03
N GLN A 88 3.13 -13.26 -1.25
CA GLN A 88 3.72 -12.46 -0.18
C GLN A 88 2.75 -11.40 0.33
N VAL A 89 2.02 -10.76 -0.58
CA VAL A 89 1.05 -9.73 -0.18
C VAL A 89 -0.10 -10.35 0.60
N LYS A 90 -0.60 -11.50 0.15
CA LYS A 90 -1.71 -12.14 0.84
C LYS A 90 -1.32 -12.69 2.22
N ASP A 91 -0.05 -12.98 2.42
CA ASP A 91 0.45 -13.48 3.72
C ASP A 91 0.81 -12.36 4.69
N ALA A 92 0.75 -11.11 4.26
CA ALA A 92 1.07 -9.98 5.12
C ALA A 92 0.03 -9.82 6.23
N PRO A 93 0.39 -9.15 7.34
CA PRO A 93 -0.59 -8.85 8.38
C PRO A 93 -1.82 -8.18 7.79
N SER A 94 -3.00 -8.59 8.24
CA SER A 94 -4.26 -8.11 7.70
C SER A 94 -5.18 -7.61 8.82
N ILE A 95 -6.16 -6.79 8.43
CA ILE A 95 -7.17 -6.26 9.35
C ILE A 95 -8.54 -6.45 8.73
N GLY A 96 -9.59 -6.20 9.51
CA GLY A 96 -10.95 -6.21 8.99
C GLY A 96 -11.18 -5.04 8.02
N THR A 97 -12.17 -5.20 7.16
CA THR A 97 -12.41 -4.22 6.08
C THR A 97 -12.84 -2.84 6.59
N ASP A 98 -13.32 -2.76 7.83
CA ASP A 98 -13.71 -1.50 8.44
C ASP A 98 -12.59 -0.89 9.30
N GLY A 99 -11.43 -1.54 9.35
CA GLY A 99 -10.36 -1.13 10.24
C GLY A 99 -9.37 -0.20 9.61
N GLU A 100 -8.49 0.30 10.45
CA GLU A 100 -7.31 1.04 10.05
C GLU A 100 -6.11 0.39 10.73
N LEU A 101 -4.97 0.38 10.05
CA LEU A 101 -3.76 -0.24 10.60
C LEU A 101 -3.37 0.45 11.90
N ALA A 102 -3.26 -0.32 12.98
CA ALA A 102 -2.82 0.22 14.25
C ALA A 102 -1.32 0.45 14.24
N ALA A 103 -0.88 1.50 14.95
CA ALA A 103 0.54 1.81 15.03
C ALA A 103 1.34 0.63 15.59
N THR A 104 0.75 -0.15 16.50
CA THR A 104 1.42 -1.30 17.10
C THR A 104 1.62 -2.45 16.12
N ASP A 105 0.91 -2.45 15.00
CA ASP A 105 1.05 -3.50 13.98
C ASP A 105 2.04 -3.11 12.89
N GLU A 106 2.51 -1.87 12.87
CA GLU A 106 3.43 -1.40 11.83
C GLU A 106 4.75 -2.17 11.81
N PRO A 107 5.39 -2.46 12.95
CA PRO A 107 6.67 -3.18 12.90
C PRO A 107 6.57 -4.55 12.23
N ALA A 108 5.51 -5.30 12.50
CA ALA A 108 5.32 -6.61 11.89
C ALA A 108 5.09 -6.49 10.40
N LEU A 109 4.36 -5.48 9.97
CA LEU A 109 4.12 -5.23 8.55
C LEU A 109 5.43 -4.91 7.82
N PHE A 110 6.22 -4.02 8.37
CA PHE A 110 7.50 -3.65 7.78
C PHE A 110 8.44 -4.86 7.71
N ALA A 111 8.50 -5.64 8.80
CA ALA A 111 9.34 -6.83 8.85
C ALA A 111 8.94 -7.86 7.81
N HIS A 112 7.65 -7.99 7.54
CA HIS A 112 7.16 -8.94 6.55
C HIS A 112 7.77 -8.68 5.17
N TYR A 113 7.99 -7.41 4.84
CA TYR A 113 8.55 -7.02 3.55
C TYR A 113 10.06 -6.72 3.62
N GLY A 114 10.69 -6.95 4.76
CA GLY A 114 12.11 -6.68 4.91
C GLY A 114 12.45 -5.20 4.87
N ILE A 115 11.53 -4.33 5.24
CA ILE A 115 11.72 -2.89 5.22
C ILE A 115 12.11 -2.43 6.61
N PRO A 116 13.21 -1.66 6.76
CA PRO A 116 13.57 -1.14 8.08
C PRO A 116 12.45 -0.30 8.66
N TYR A 117 12.18 -0.49 9.93
CA TYR A 117 11.15 0.26 10.63
C TYR A 117 11.78 1.18 11.66
N GLN A 118 11.34 2.43 11.65
CA GLN A 118 11.76 3.39 12.66
C GLN A 118 10.53 4.14 13.12
N GLN A 119 10.21 3.98 14.40
CA GLN A 119 9.09 4.68 15.00
C GLN A 119 9.33 6.18 14.98
N GLY A 120 8.27 6.97 14.93
CA GLY A 120 8.38 8.41 15.03
C GLY A 120 9.00 8.84 16.33
N SER A 121 9.59 10.03 16.37
CA SER A 121 10.37 10.52 17.52
C SER A 121 9.54 10.59 18.80
N SER A 122 8.23 10.77 18.69
CA SER A 122 7.32 10.82 19.83
C SER A 122 6.50 9.54 19.97
N GLY A 123 6.90 8.46 19.28
CA GLY A 123 6.17 7.21 19.31
C GLY A 123 4.92 7.21 18.43
N GLU A 124 4.75 8.24 17.60
CA GLU A 124 3.59 8.33 16.73
C GLU A 124 3.69 7.31 15.59
N ARG A 125 2.53 7.05 14.98
CA ARG A 125 2.46 6.12 13.86
C ARG A 125 3.28 6.63 12.66
N ARG A 126 3.81 5.68 11.89
CA ARG A 126 4.52 5.99 10.66
C ARG A 126 3.60 6.02 9.45
N LEU A 127 2.47 5.35 9.51
CA LEU A 127 1.55 5.22 8.38
C LEU A 127 0.19 5.80 8.75
N ALA A 128 -0.32 6.68 7.91
CA ALA A 128 -1.64 7.27 8.09
C ALA A 128 -2.45 7.08 6.82
N ARG A 129 -3.70 6.66 6.99
CA ARG A 129 -4.61 6.45 5.88
C ARG A 129 -5.06 7.78 5.30
N ARG A 130 -5.07 7.85 3.98
CA ARG A 130 -5.58 9.01 3.24
C ARG A 130 -6.94 8.74 2.64
#